data_8ecb3e9d8904da3fcfb9bb048ede3eb2
#
_entry.id   8ecb3e9d8904da3fcfb9bb048ede3eb2
#
_cell.length_a   1.000
_cell.length_b   1.000
_cell.length_c   1.000
_cell.angle_alpha   90.00
_cell.angle_beta   90.00
_cell.angle_gamma   90.00
#
_symmetry.space_group_name_H-M   'P 1'
#
loop_
_entity.id
_entity.type
_entity.pdbx_description
1 polymer ?
#
loop_
_entity_poly.entity_id
_entity_poly.type
_entity_poly.pdbx_seq_one_letter_code
_entity_poly.pdbx_strand_id
1 'polypeptide(L)'
;MSNKKINKLISNLDGQDLDALALVPGSNFRYVTGGNFHLMERPTLLIVSKNKKPIVILPVLEVDSFSHLNIDADIVEWQDCDGYQLAFDKGLNKLGSISKIGVEGQRMRVFEMQAIEKSLPNITIVNAQKLISKMRLIKDHQEIEHLRQAVKIAESALTDTIKFVTVNKTEIEIKNFLIQQLYQHGAEDIAFDPIVLAAENSALPHGHSRNDYHISEDDCLLFDFGATVNGYHSDIT
;
A
#
# COMPACT_ATOMS: atom_id res chain seq x y z
N MET A 1 3.99 -10.91 -14.72
CA MET A 1 3.86 -9.44 -14.56
C MET A 1 4.85 -8.89 -13.54
N SER A 2 4.97 -9.45 -12.36
CA SER A 2 5.83 -8.95 -11.28
C SER A 2 7.29 -8.77 -11.68
N ASN A 3 7.90 -9.73 -12.38
CA ASN A 3 9.29 -9.62 -12.85
C ASN A 3 9.52 -8.40 -13.77
N LYS A 4 8.53 -8.00 -14.59
CA LYS A 4 8.64 -6.82 -15.46
C LYS A 4 8.66 -5.52 -14.64
N LYS A 5 7.85 -5.43 -13.59
CA LYS A 5 7.80 -4.24 -12.71
C LYS A 5 9.06 -4.16 -11.83
N ILE A 6 9.56 -5.29 -11.35
CA ILE A 6 10.84 -5.34 -10.63
C ILE A 6 12.00 -4.90 -11.54
N ASN A 7 12.05 -5.39 -12.77
CA ASN A 7 13.07 -4.96 -13.74
C ASN A 7 12.99 -3.47 -14.06
N LYS A 8 11.77 -2.92 -14.15
CA LYS A 8 11.56 -1.46 -14.29
C LYS A 8 12.08 -0.70 -13.07
N LEU A 9 11.91 -1.25 -11.86
CA LEU A 9 12.46 -0.64 -10.64
C LEU A 9 14.00 -0.67 -10.66
N ILE A 10 14.59 -1.79 -11.07
CA ILE A 10 16.05 -1.92 -11.19
C ILE A 10 16.59 -0.93 -12.25
N SER A 11 15.92 -0.79 -13.40
CA SER A 11 16.35 0.17 -14.43
C SER A 11 16.28 1.63 -13.98
N ASN A 12 15.43 1.95 -13.00
CA ASN A 12 15.39 3.28 -12.41
C ASN A 12 16.66 3.63 -11.60
N LEU A 13 17.48 2.64 -11.26
CA LEU A 13 18.81 2.85 -10.68
C LEU A 13 19.83 3.37 -11.71
N ASP A 14 19.55 3.23 -13.02
CA ASP A 14 20.48 3.67 -14.06
C ASP A 14 20.62 5.20 -14.04
N GLY A 15 21.86 5.65 -14.02
CA GLY A 15 22.17 7.08 -13.90
C GLY A 15 21.94 7.68 -12.51
N GLN A 16 21.51 6.86 -11.52
CA GLN A 16 21.42 7.29 -10.13
C GLN A 16 22.69 6.91 -9.36
N ASP A 17 23.05 7.76 -8.40
CA ASP A 17 24.11 7.49 -7.43
C ASP A 17 23.56 6.61 -6.29
N LEU A 18 23.11 5.41 -6.66
CA LEU A 18 22.54 4.40 -5.77
C LEU A 18 22.96 3.00 -6.21
N ASP A 19 23.33 2.14 -5.26
CA ASP A 19 23.68 0.75 -5.51
C ASP A 19 22.46 -0.18 -5.42
N ALA A 20 21.53 0.15 -4.55
CA ALA A 20 20.33 -0.64 -4.30
C ALA A 20 19.14 0.23 -3.88
N LEU A 21 17.93 -0.36 -3.97
CA LEU A 21 16.70 0.17 -3.39
C LEU A 21 16.10 -0.86 -2.44
N ALA A 22 15.58 -0.41 -1.30
CA ALA A 22 14.88 -1.23 -0.34
C ALA A 22 13.45 -0.71 -0.14
N LEU A 23 12.47 -1.61 -0.27
CA LEU A 23 11.05 -1.35 -0.11
C LEU A 23 10.49 -2.17 1.05
N VAL A 24 9.60 -1.57 1.82
CA VAL A 24 8.79 -2.25 2.85
C VAL A 24 7.34 -2.43 2.36
N PRO A 25 6.53 -3.30 3.00
CA PRO A 25 5.14 -3.49 2.63
C PRO A 25 4.36 -2.19 2.48
N GLY A 26 3.61 -2.09 1.39
CA GLY A 26 2.81 -0.92 1.03
C GLY A 26 2.57 -0.83 -0.46
N SER A 27 2.06 0.30 -0.93
CA SER A 27 1.63 0.47 -2.32
C SER A 27 2.74 0.24 -3.35
N ASN A 28 3.99 0.64 -3.06
CA ASN A 28 5.12 0.41 -3.96
C ASN A 28 5.56 -1.05 -3.93
N PHE A 29 5.61 -1.69 -2.78
CA PHE A 29 5.87 -3.12 -2.62
C PHE A 29 4.83 -3.95 -3.38
N ARG A 30 3.52 -3.68 -3.13
CA ARG A 30 2.42 -4.33 -3.85
C ARG A 30 2.51 -4.11 -5.36
N TYR A 31 2.84 -2.89 -5.79
CA TYR A 31 2.99 -2.57 -7.21
C TYR A 31 4.03 -3.44 -7.91
N VAL A 32 5.20 -3.65 -7.31
CA VAL A 32 6.29 -4.40 -7.94
C VAL A 32 6.15 -5.91 -7.76
N THR A 33 5.57 -6.38 -6.66
CA THR A 33 5.44 -7.80 -6.35
C THR A 33 4.09 -8.40 -6.75
N GLY A 34 3.03 -7.59 -6.73
CA GLY A 34 1.63 -8.05 -6.81
C GLY A 34 1.08 -8.57 -5.48
N GLY A 35 1.93 -8.75 -4.46
CA GLY A 35 1.53 -9.26 -3.15
C GLY A 35 1.04 -8.18 -2.20
N ASN A 36 -0.01 -8.49 -1.46
CA ASN A 36 -0.58 -7.61 -0.43
C ASN A 36 -0.05 -8.00 0.94
N PHE A 37 1.09 -7.40 1.34
CA PHE A 37 1.71 -7.60 2.64
C PHE A 37 1.46 -6.38 3.53
N HIS A 38 1.29 -6.63 4.81
CA HIS A 38 1.03 -5.58 5.79
C HIS A 38 2.33 -5.09 6.45
N LEU A 39 2.41 -3.78 6.66
CA LEU A 39 3.51 -3.18 7.43
C LEU A 39 3.18 -3.29 8.93
N MET A 40 3.48 -4.45 9.49
CA MET A 40 3.22 -4.80 10.89
C MET A 40 4.53 -4.79 11.71
N GLU A 41 4.51 -5.29 12.94
CA GLU A 41 5.66 -5.38 13.84
C GLU A 41 6.81 -6.24 13.29
N ARG A 42 6.51 -7.20 12.42
CA ARG A 42 7.51 -8.06 11.78
C ARG A 42 8.05 -7.43 10.50
N PRO A 43 9.35 -7.12 10.44
CA PRO A 43 9.92 -6.51 9.25
C PRO A 43 9.91 -7.44 8.04
N THR A 44 9.45 -6.89 6.92
CA THR A 44 9.55 -7.46 5.58
C THR A 44 10.24 -6.45 4.69
N LEU A 45 11.23 -6.88 3.92
CA LEU A 45 12.03 -6.01 3.07
C LEU A 45 12.24 -6.64 1.70
N LEU A 46 11.94 -5.92 0.64
CA LEU A 46 12.35 -6.24 -0.72
C LEU A 46 13.52 -5.35 -1.12
N ILE A 47 14.62 -5.96 -1.52
CA ILE A 47 15.82 -5.25 -1.95
C ILE A 47 16.09 -5.57 -3.41
N VAL A 48 16.32 -4.55 -4.21
CA VAL A 48 16.71 -4.67 -5.61
C VAL A 48 18.00 -3.91 -5.86
N SER A 49 18.88 -4.46 -6.69
CA SER A 49 20.14 -3.84 -7.10
C SER A 49 20.48 -4.20 -8.53
N LYS A 50 21.41 -3.48 -9.15
CA LYS A 50 21.88 -3.82 -10.50
C LYS A 50 22.62 -5.15 -10.51
N ASN A 51 22.37 -5.95 -11.55
CA ASN A 51 23.08 -7.20 -11.80
C ASN A 51 23.01 -8.26 -10.68
N LYS A 52 22.03 -8.13 -9.78
CA LYS A 52 21.76 -9.10 -8.72
C LYS A 52 20.30 -9.53 -8.77
N LYS A 53 20.06 -10.76 -8.34
CA LYS A 53 18.73 -11.25 -8.09
C LYS A 53 18.08 -10.43 -6.96
N PRO A 54 16.81 -10.06 -7.05
CA PRO A 54 16.09 -9.43 -5.95
C PRO A 54 16.20 -10.27 -4.68
N ILE A 55 16.31 -9.62 -3.54
CA ILE A 55 16.36 -10.28 -2.23
C ILE A 55 15.11 -9.88 -1.46
N VAL A 56 14.47 -10.87 -0.86
CA VAL A 56 13.34 -10.62 0.03
C VAL A 56 13.66 -11.17 1.41
N ILE A 57 13.55 -10.33 2.41
CA ILE A 57 13.67 -10.70 3.83
C ILE A 57 12.27 -10.66 4.40
N LEU A 58 11.79 -11.76 4.98
CA LEU A 58 10.44 -11.84 5.52
C LEU A 58 10.31 -12.87 6.65
N PRO A 59 9.32 -12.72 7.55
CA PRO A 59 9.06 -13.74 8.56
C PRO A 59 8.60 -15.05 7.89
N VAL A 60 8.91 -16.17 8.50
CA VAL A 60 8.54 -17.51 7.98
C VAL A 60 7.05 -17.63 7.69
N LEU A 61 6.20 -16.93 8.43
CA LEU A 61 4.74 -16.89 8.26
C LEU A 61 4.31 -16.38 6.87
N GLU A 62 5.13 -15.56 6.22
CA GLU A 62 4.82 -14.93 4.94
C GLU A 62 5.51 -15.61 3.74
N VAL A 63 6.36 -16.62 3.99
CA VAL A 63 7.15 -17.29 2.93
C VAL A 63 6.25 -17.95 1.90
N ASP A 64 5.22 -18.66 2.35
CA ASP A 64 4.29 -19.34 1.46
C ASP A 64 3.51 -18.34 0.60
N SER A 65 2.95 -17.30 1.22
CA SER A 65 2.25 -16.22 0.52
C SER A 65 3.14 -15.53 -0.52
N PHE A 66 4.41 -15.28 -0.20
CA PHE A 66 5.35 -14.69 -1.14
C PHE A 66 5.71 -15.64 -2.29
N SER A 67 5.89 -16.93 -2.00
CA SER A 67 6.26 -17.95 -2.98
C SER A 67 5.18 -18.11 -4.07
N HIS A 68 3.91 -17.98 -3.74
CA HIS A 68 2.81 -18.01 -4.70
C HIS A 68 2.82 -16.85 -5.72
N LEU A 69 3.57 -15.77 -5.46
CA LEU A 69 3.74 -14.66 -6.42
C LEU A 69 4.62 -15.03 -7.61
N ASN A 70 5.34 -16.14 -7.55
CA ASN A 70 6.25 -16.62 -8.60
C ASN A 70 7.29 -15.57 -9.02
N ILE A 71 7.83 -14.84 -8.04
CA ILE A 71 8.89 -13.86 -8.24
C ILE A 71 10.23 -14.57 -8.13
N ASP A 72 11.09 -14.37 -9.12
CA ASP A 72 12.45 -14.89 -9.08
C ASP A 72 13.33 -14.02 -8.15
N ALA A 73 13.25 -14.32 -6.84
CA ALA A 73 13.94 -13.60 -5.77
C ALA A 73 14.63 -14.61 -4.83
N ASP A 74 15.69 -14.14 -4.18
CA ASP A 74 16.33 -14.85 -3.07
C ASP A 74 15.54 -14.59 -1.79
N ILE A 75 14.86 -15.62 -1.27
CA ILE A 75 14.12 -15.53 -0.01
C ILE A 75 15.07 -15.77 1.16
N VAL A 76 15.06 -14.86 2.14
CA VAL A 76 15.78 -14.97 3.40
C VAL A 76 14.74 -14.86 4.52
N GLU A 77 14.37 -16.00 5.07
CA GLU A 77 13.37 -16.10 6.12
C GLU A 77 13.95 -15.93 7.53
N TRP A 78 13.11 -15.54 8.48
CA TRP A 78 13.43 -15.44 9.89
C TRP A 78 12.24 -15.83 10.77
N GLN A 79 12.50 -16.21 12.03
CA GLN A 79 11.51 -16.61 13.03
C GLN A 79 11.59 -15.70 14.25
N ASP A 80 10.47 -15.56 14.95
CA ASP A 80 10.37 -14.69 16.14
C ASP A 80 11.37 -15.09 17.24
N CYS A 81 11.64 -16.38 17.43
CA CYS A 81 12.58 -16.87 18.42
C CYS A 81 14.03 -16.48 18.14
N ASP A 82 14.41 -16.29 16.87
CA ASP A 82 15.78 -15.96 16.44
C ASP A 82 15.94 -14.45 16.19
N GLY A 83 14.84 -13.75 16.04
CA GLY A 83 14.79 -12.36 15.62
C GLY A 83 15.21 -12.16 14.16
N TYR A 84 15.00 -10.96 13.65
CA TYR A 84 15.20 -10.65 12.23
C TYR A 84 16.63 -10.24 11.84
N GLN A 85 17.51 -9.87 12.81
CA GLN A 85 18.81 -9.28 12.48
C GLN A 85 19.69 -10.21 11.63
N LEU A 86 19.75 -11.50 11.96
CA LEU A 86 20.55 -12.46 11.18
C LEU A 86 20.06 -12.61 9.73
N ALA A 87 18.76 -12.46 9.48
CA ALA A 87 18.21 -12.46 8.13
C ALA A 87 18.59 -11.20 7.36
N PHE A 88 18.61 -10.04 8.02
CA PHE A 88 19.15 -8.81 7.42
C PHE A 88 20.63 -8.97 7.07
N ASP A 89 21.44 -9.51 7.96
CA ASP A 89 22.86 -9.78 7.71
C ASP A 89 23.05 -10.69 6.50
N LYS A 90 22.33 -11.81 6.46
CA LYS A 90 22.39 -12.78 5.34
C LYS A 90 21.92 -12.20 4.01
N GLY A 91 20.81 -11.46 4.05
CA GLY A 91 20.22 -10.86 2.85
C GLY A 91 21.09 -9.75 2.28
N LEU A 92 21.49 -8.79 3.12
CA LEU A 92 22.27 -7.64 2.68
C LEU A 92 23.69 -8.02 2.24
N ASN A 93 24.31 -9.02 2.86
CA ASN A 93 25.62 -9.53 2.44
C ASN A 93 25.63 -10.12 1.01
N LYS A 94 24.47 -10.58 0.48
CA LYS A 94 24.36 -11.04 -0.92
C LYS A 94 24.53 -9.90 -1.94
N LEU A 95 24.34 -8.65 -1.52
CA LEU A 95 24.57 -7.48 -2.38
C LEU A 95 26.05 -7.27 -2.70
N GLY A 96 26.96 -7.81 -1.89
CA GLY A 96 28.39 -7.53 -1.96
C GLY A 96 28.70 -6.13 -1.45
N SER A 97 29.77 -5.53 -1.99
CA SER A 97 30.18 -4.18 -1.58
C SER A 97 29.25 -3.15 -2.19
N ILE A 98 28.43 -2.53 -1.37
CA ILE A 98 27.60 -1.38 -1.69
C ILE A 98 27.89 -0.25 -0.71
N SER A 99 27.74 0.98 -1.15
CA SER A 99 28.00 2.20 -0.39
C SER A 99 26.76 3.03 -0.11
N LYS A 100 25.75 2.89 -0.98
CA LYS A 100 24.56 3.72 -0.90
C LYS A 100 23.28 2.94 -1.25
N ILE A 101 22.31 2.98 -0.34
CA ILE A 101 20.99 2.35 -0.52
C ILE A 101 19.86 3.39 -0.42
N GLY A 102 18.96 3.36 -1.39
CA GLY A 102 17.76 4.19 -1.39
C GLY A 102 16.60 3.48 -0.68
N VAL A 103 15.86 4.21 0.16
CA VAL A 103 14.70 3.69 0.90
C VAL A 103 13.45 4.53 0.67
N GLU A 104 12.28 3.97 1.00
CA GLU A 104 11.02 4.70 1.03
C GLU A 104 10.95 5.61 2.26
N GLY A 105 11.38 6.87 2.14
CA GLY A 105 11.50 7.78 3.27
C GLY A 105 10.20 8.10 4.01
N GLN A 106 9.03 7.88 3.39
CA GLN A 106 7.72 8.04 4.03
C GLN A 106 7.20 6.74 4.69
N ARG A 107 7.90 5.62 4.55
CA ARG A 107 7.38 4.32 4.96
C ARG A 107 8.38 3.46 5.72
N MET A 108 9.66 3.51 5.38
CA MET A 108 10.71 2.80 6.09
C MET A 108 10.78 3.28 7.54
N ARG A 109 10.64 2.36 8.49
CA ARG A 109 10.67 2.68 9.92
C ARG A 109 12.10 2.70 10.45
N VAL A 110 12.29 3.36 11.58
CA VAL A 110 13.62 3.53 12.21
C VAL A 110 14.30 2.18 12.48
N PHE A 111 13.57 1.19 13.00
CA PHE A 111 14.17 -0.10 13.35
C PHE A 111 14.62 -0.92 12.12
N GLU A 112 13.94 -0.78 10.98
CA GLU A 112 14.37 -1.38 9.71
C GLU A 112 15.63 -0.70 9.18
N MET A 113 15.70 0.63 9.26
CA MET A 113 16.92 1.38 8.95
C MET A 113 18.09 0.95 9.84
N GLN A 114 17.88 0.87 11.15
CA GLN A 114 18.89 0.41 12.09
C GLN A 114 19.36 -1.02 11.81
N ALA A 115 18.47 -1.91 11.39
CA ALA A 115 18.84 -3.26 10.99
C ALA A 115 19.72 -3.26 9.73
N ILE A 116 19.43 -2.39 8.75
CA ILE A 116 20.28 -2.21 7.56
C ILE A 116 21.66 -1.66 7.96
N GLU A 117 21.72 -0.60 8.78
CA GLU A 117 22.95 0.02 9.24
C GLU A 117 23.83 -0.95 10.03
N LYS A 118 23.22 -1.78 10.88
CA LYS A 118 23.92 -2.80 11.65
C LYS A 118 24.51 -3.90 10.76
N SER A 119 23.80 -4.29 9.70
CA SER A 119 24.31 -5.27 8.73
C SER A 119 25.36 -4.70 7.79
N LEU A 120 25.31 -3.40 7.51
CA LEU A 120 26.20 -2.67 6.60
C LEU A 120 26.72 -1.39 7.28
N PRO A 121 27.71 -1.47 8.18
CA PRO A 121 28.10 -0.35 9.05
C PRO A 121 28.54 0.95 8.35
N ASN A 122 28.94 0.88 7.08
CA ASN A 122 29.39 2.05 6.31
C ASN A 122 28.40 2.46 5.21
N ILE A 123 27.18 1.96 5.26
CA ILE A 123 26.15 2.26 4.26
C ILE A 123 25.63 3.70 4.42
N THR A 124 25.48 4.40 3.32
CA THR A 124 24.71 5.65 3.28
C THR A 124 23.27 5.34 2.90
N ILE A 125 22.32 5.59 3.81
CA ILE A 125 20.88 5.44 3.54
C ILE A 125 20.34 6.79 3.07
N VAL A 126 19.65 6.79 1.93
CA VAL A 126 19.06 8.01 1.36
C VAL A 126 17.58 7.84 1.05
N ASN A 127 16.84 8.93 1.13
CA ASN A 127 15.43 8.95 0.75
C ASN A 127 15.27 8.86 -0.77
N ALA A 128 14.85 7.72 -1.27
CA ALA A 128 14.56 7.46 -2.68
C ALA A 128 13.05 7.49 -3.02
N GLN A 129 12.21 8.03 -2.15
CA GLN A 129 10.75 8.04 -2.31
C GLN A 129 10.30 8.51 -3.69
N LYS A 130 10.86 9.61 -4.19
CA LYS A 130 10.52 10.16 -5.52
C LYS A 130 10.88 9.18 -6.64
N LEU A 131 12.03 8.53 -6.56
CA LEU A 131 12.50 7.56 -7.56
C LEU A 131 11.58 6.34 -7.60
N ILE A 132 11.26 5.79 -6.45
CA ILE A 132 10.40 4.61 -6.30
C ILE A 132 8.96 4.95 -6.77
N SER A 133 8.39 6.05 -6.30
CA SER A 133 7.02 6.45 -6.64
C SER A 133 6.82 6.80 -8.13
N LYS A 134 7.89 7.23 -8.81
CA LYS A 134 7.84 7.57 -10.25
C LYS A 134 7.32 6.43 -11.13
N MET A 135 7.52 5.18 -10.71
CA MET A 135 7.03 4.02 -11.45
C MET A 135 5.50 3.99 -11.62
N ARG A 136 4.78 4.56 -10.64
CA ARG A 136 3.32 4.53 -10.55
C ARG A 136 2.65 5.76 -11.15
N LEU A 137 3.42 6.78 -11.57
CA LEU A 137 2.84 8.02 -12.11
C LEU A 137 2.11 7.79 -13.42
N ILE A 138 2.70 7.01 -14.33
CA ILE A 138 2.09 6.70 -15.63
C ILE A 138 1.53 5.28 -15.56
N LYS A 139 0.21 5.17 -15.71
CA LYS A 139 -0.53 3.91 -15.68
C LYS A 139 -0.52 3.25 -17.04
N ASP A 140 -0.39 1.94 -17.08
CA ASP A 140 -0.62 1.15 -18.28
C ASP A 140 -2.13 0.89 -18.50
N HIS A 141 -2.47 0.26 -19.61
CA HIS A 141 -3.87 0.01 -19.97
C HIS A 141 -4.61 -0.84 -18.92
N GLN A 142 -3.96 -1.85 -18.37
CA GLN A 142 -4.57 -2.72 -17.36
C GLN A 142 -4.79 -1.99 -16.04
N GLU A 143 -3.85 -1.15 -15.63
CA GLU A 143 -3.97 -0.30 -14.45
C GLU A 143 -5.14 0.68 -14.59
N ILE A 144 -5.33 1.25 -15.80
CA ILE A 144 -6.47 2.13 -16.10
C ILE A 144 -7.80 1.37 -16.00
N GLU A 145 -7.87 0.11 -16.48
CA GLU A 145 -9.09 -0.69 -16.36
C GLU A 145 -9.44 -1.00 -14.90
N HIS A 146 -8.45 -1.29 -14.04
CA HIS A 146 -8.70 -1.48 -12.60
C HIS A 146 -9.23 -0.20 -11.95
N LEU A 147 -8.65 0.97 -12.29
CA LEU A 147 -9.15 2.27 -11.80
C LEU A 147 -10.59 2.53 -12.27
N ARG A 148 -10.90 2.28 -13.55
CA ARG A 148 -12.25 2.44 -14.08
C ARG A 148 -13.26 1.54 -13.38
N GLN A 149 -12.88 0.30 -13.11
CA GLN A 149 -13.72 -0.64 -12.39
C GLN A 149 -13.94 -0.18 -10.94
N ALA A 150 -12.91 0.32 -10.24
CA ALA A 150 -13.03 0.87 -8.90
C ALA A 150 -14.00 2.07 -8.87
N VAL A 151 -13.89 2.99 -9.84
CA VAL A 151 -14.82 4.13 -9.97
C VAL A 151 -16.26 3.67 -10.20
N LYS A 152 -16.46 2.72 -11.11
CA LYS A 152 -17.79 2.18 -11.43
C LYS A 152 -18.47 1.54 -10.22
N ILE A 153 -17.72 0.80 -9.41
CA ILE A 153 -18.19 0.21 -8.16
C ILE A 153 -18.61 1.30 -7.18
N ALA A 154 -17.77 2.32 -7.00
CA ALA A 154 -18.04 3.43 -6.09
C ALA A 154 -19.29 4.22 -6.52
N GLU A 155 -19.45 4.56 -7.80
CA GLU A 155 -20.65 5.23 -8.34
C GLU A 155 -21.93 4.42 -8.13
N SER A 156 -21.85 3.10 -8.35
CA SER A 156 -23.00 2.20 -8.15
C SER A 156 -23.39 2.11 -6.67
N ALA A 157 -22.39 1.98 -5.77
CA ALA A 157 -22.60 1.95 -4.34
C ALA A 157 -23.21 3.25 -3.81
N LEU A 158 -22.74 4.40 -4.31
CA LEU A 158 -23.33 5.70 -3.97
C LEU A 158 -24.77 5.81 -4.44
N THR A 159 -25.06 5.39 -5.67
CA THR A 159 -26.42 5.42 -6.24
C THR A 159 -27.42 4.65 -5.37
N ASP A 160 -27.03 3.48 -4.86
CA ASP A 160 -27.90 2.69 -3.98
C ASP A 160 -27.94 3.28 -2.56
N THR A 161 -26.85 3.85 -2.10
CA THR A 161 -26.81 4.54 -0.81
C THR A 161 -27.72 5.77 -0.79
N ILE A 162 -27.75 6.57 -1.84
CA ILE A 162 -28.66 7.72 -1.95
C ILE A 162 -30.13 7.29 -1.81
N LYS A 163 -30.52 6.16 -2.40
CA LYS A 163 -31.88 5.62 -2.25
C LYS A 163 -32.19 5.14 -0.82
N PHE A 164 -31.19 4.74 -0.07
CA PHE A 164 -31.33 4.32 1.33
C PHE A 164 -31.44 5.52 2.30
N VAL A 165 -30.91 6.67 1.92
CA VAL A 165 -30.97 7.89 2.73
C VAL A 165 -32.42 8.33 2.92
N THR A 166 -32.85 8.39 4.18
CA THR A 166 -34.15 8.94 4.59
C THR A 166 -33.98 9.75 5.85
N VAL A 167 -34.91 10.69 6.08
CA VAL A 167 -34.99 11.46 7.34
C VAL A 167 -34.94 10.50 8.55
N ASN A 168 -34.31 10.91 9.63
CA ASN A 168 -34.02 10.13 10.84
C ASN A 168 -32.97 9.02 10.74
N LYS A 169 -32.29 8.82 9.61
CA LYS A 169 -31.07 8.03 9.56
C LYS A 169 -29.93 8.76 10.25
N THR A 170 -28.99 8.02 10.83
CA THR A 170 -27.75 8.58 11.35
C THR A 170 -26.63 8.53 10.29
N GLU A 171 -25.62 9.37 10.45
CA GLU A 171 -24.43 9.35 9.57
C GLU A 171 -23.76 7.95 9.57
N ILE A 172 -23.70 7.30 10.74
CA ILE A 172 -23.12 5.95 10.88
C ILE A 172 -23.98 4.88 10.15
N GLU A 173 -25.30 4.95 10.20
CA GLU A 173 -26.16 4.02 9.45
C GLU A 173 -25.93 4.13 7.93
N ILE A 174 -25.83 5.36 7.44
CA ILE A 174 -25.59 5.63 6.02
C ILE A 174 -24.18 5.17 5.62
N LYS A 175 -23.16 5.47 6.43
CA LYS A 175 -21.78 5.00 6.22
C LYS A 175 -21.71 3.47 6.14
N ASN A 176 -22.32 2.76 7.08
CA ASN A 176 -22.31 1.32 7.12
C ASN A 176 -23.02 0.71 5.89
N PHE A 177 -24.11 1.32 5.46
CA PHE A 177 -24.81 0.91 4.24
C PHE A 177 -23.95 1.13 2.99
N LEU A 178 -23.26 2.27 2.88
CA LEU A 178 -22.33 2.55 1.79
C LEU A 178 -21.21 1.50 1.72
N ILE A 179 -20.59 1.17 2.86
CA ILE A 179 -19.56 0.12 2.94
C ILE A 179 -20.11 -1.22 2.44
N GLN A 180 -21.32 -1.59 2.87
CA GLN A 180 -21.98 -2.81 2.42
C GLN A 180 -22.20 -2.79 0.89
N GLN A 181 -22.63 -1.66 0.32
CA GLN A 181 -22.84 -1.53 -1.11
C GLN A 181 -21.52 -1.62 -1.90
N LEU A 182 -20.43 -1.07 -1.42
CA LEU A 182 -19.13 -1.21 -2.05
C LEU A 182 -18.74 -2.70 -2.22
N TYR A 183 -18.87 -3.49 -1.19
CA TYR A 183 -18.61 -4.94 -1.28
C TYR A 183 -19.63 -5.68 -2.15
N GLN A 184 -20.92 -5.33 -2.11
CA GLN A 184 -21.94 -5.94 -2.95
C GLN A 184 -21.71 -5.67 -4.44
N HIS A 185 -21.19 -4.52 -4.80
CA HIS A 185 -20.82 -4.18 -6.16
C HIS A 185 -19.45 -4.72 -6.58
N GLY A 186 -18.77 -5.46 -5.71
CA GLY A 186 -17.55 -6.21 -6.04
C GLY A 186 -16.24 -5.53 -5.69
N ALA A 187 -16.24 -4.56 -4.78
CA ALA A 187 -14.98 -4.07 -4.21
C ALA A 187 -14.26 -5.17 -3.43
N GLU A 188 -12.96 -5.29 -3.61
CA GLU A 188 -12.10 -6.16 -2.79
C GLU A 188 -11.97 -5.63 -1.36
N ASP A 189 -11.95 -4.30 -1.24
CA ASP A 189 -11.84 -3.57 0.02
C ASP A 189 -12.33 -2.13 -0.18
N ILE A 190 -12.54 -1.41 0.90
CA ILE A 190 -12.66 0.05 0.88
C ILE A 190 -11.29 0.67 0.58
N ALA A 191 -11.26 1.78 -0.15
CA ALA A 191 -10.00 2.48 -0.45
C ALA A 191 -9.39 3.15 0.80
N PHE A 192 -10.26 3.68 1.64
CA PHE A 192 -10.00 4.28 2.95
C PHE A 192 -11.31 4.26 3.76
N ASP A 193 -11.24 4.58 5.06
CA ASP A 193 -12.44 4.61 5.91
C ASP A 193 -13.41 5.71 5.43
N PRO A 194 -14.61 5.38 4.92
CA PRO A 194 -15.52 6.36 4.34
C PRO A 194 -15.93 7.44 5.33
N ILE A 195 -15.99 8.67 4.86
CA ILE A 195 -16.48 9.83 5.59
C ILE A 195 -17.90 10.10 5.09
N VAL A 196 -18.88 10.02 6.00
CA VAL A 196 -20.28 10.38 5.74
C VAL A 196 -20.72 11.35 6.82
N LEU A 197 -20.95 12.60 6.45
CA LEU A 197 -21.21 13.71 7.38
C LEU A 197 -22.46 14.48 6.96
N ALA A 198 -23.17 15.04 7.94
CA ALA A 198 -24.40 15.81 7.73
C ALA A 198 -24.33 17.19 8.41
N ALA A 199 -25.07 18.14 7.88
CA ALA A 199 -25.23 19.49 8.41
C ALA A 199 -23.87 20.18 8.72
N GLU A 200 -23.70 20.77 9.90
CA GLU A 200 -22.46 21.44 10.32
C GLU A 200 -21.24 20.49 10.37
N ASN A 201 -21.46 19.17 10.60
CA ASN A 201 -20.39 18.19 10.62
C ASN A 201 -19.72 18.06 9.24
N SER A 202 -20.48 18.29 8.15
CA SER A 202 -19.97 18.22 6.78
C SER A 202 -18.92 19.31 6.44
N ALA A 203 -18.80 20.35 7.29
CA ALA A 203 -17.79 21.38 7.13
C ALA A 203 -16.43 21.01 7.75
N LEU A 204 -16.35 19.89 8.48
CA LEU A 204 -15.12 19.46 9.16
C LEU A 204 -14.25 18.64 8.22
N PRO A 205 -13.03 19.07 7.89
CA PRO A 205 -12.06 18.20 7.21
C PRO A 205 -11.76 17.01 8.11
N HIS A 206 -11.85 15.80 7.59
CA HIS A 206 -11.66 14.55 8.33
C HIS A 206 -12.61 14.36 9.53
N GLY A 207 -13.86 14.85 9.41
CA GLY A 207 -14.90 14.63 10.42
C GLY A 207 -15.22 13.13 10.59
N HIS A 208 -15.77 12.77 11.75
CA HIS A 208 -16.23 11.41 12.03
C HIS A 208 -17.74 11.34 11.98
N SER A 209 -18.27 10.27 11.36
CA SER A 209 -19.70 10.03 11.28
C SER A 209 -20.29 9.82 12.67
N ARG A 210 -21.38 10.53 12.98
CA ARG A 210 -22.05 10.54 14.28
C ARG A 210 -23.15 9.48 14.34
N ASN A 211 -23.34 8.92 15.52
CA ASN A 211 -24.41 7.95 15.80
C ASN A 211 -25.64 8.58 16.50
N ASP A 212 -25.48 9.75 17.04
CA ASP A 212 -26.50 10.50 17.83
C ASP A 212 -27.15 11.64 17.04
N TYR A 213 -26.67 11.94 15.86
CA TYR A 213 -27.28 12.91 14.96
C TYR A 213 -28.16 12.21 13.91
N HIS A 214 -29.44 12.60 13.87
CA HIS A 214 -30.42 12.11 12.90
C HIS A 214 -30.63 13.18 11.82
N ILE A 215 -30.41 12.80 10.56
CA ILE A 215 -30.51 13.72 9.42
C ILE A 215 -31.92 14.25 9.26
N SER A 216 -32.04 15.50 8.82
CA SER A 216 -33.28 16.21 8.47
C SER A 216 -33.38 16.50 6.98
N GLU A 217 -34.53 17.01 6.52
CA GLU A 217 -34.76 17.26 5.08
C GLU A 217 -33.84 18.33 4.49
N ASP A 218 -33.41 19.32 5.30
CA ASP A 218 -32.60 20.43 4.84
C ASP A 218 -31.09 20.21 5.02
N ASP A 219 -30.67 19.03 5.50
CA ASP A 219 -29.26 18.77 5.74
C ASP A 219 -28.49 18.51 4.41
N CYS A 220 -27.36 19.18 4.29
CA CYS A 220 -26.36 18.81 3.30
C CYS A 220 -25.65 17.54 3.77
N LEU A 221 -25.50 16.56 2.87
CA LEU A 221 -24.73 15.34 3.12
C LEU A 221 -23.45 15.36 2.30
N LEU A 222 -22.33 15.10 2.97
CA LEU A 222 -21.02 14.91 2.36
C LEU A 222 -20.68 13.42 2.41
N PHE A 223 -20.24 12.89 1.28
CA PHE A 223 -19.67 11.55 1.13
C PHE A 223 -18.25 11.69 0.61
N ASP A 224 -17.29 11.05 1.26
CA ASP A 224 -15.92 10.94 0.80
C ASP A 224 -15.49 9.49 1.02
N PHE A 225 -15.25 8.76 -0.09
CA PHE A 225 -15.10 7.31 -0.05
C PHE A 225 -14.47 6.79 -1.35
N GLY A 226 -14.08 5.52 -1.34
CA GLY A 226 -13.59 4.85 -2.53
C GLY A 226 -13.64 3.32 -2.43
N ALA A 227 -13.58 2.68 -3.58
CA ALA A 227 -13.48 1.22 -3.75
C ALA A 227 -12.06 0.81 -4.13
N THR A 228 -11.70 -0.42 -3.79
CA THR A 228 -10.43 -1.06 -4.19
C THR A 228 -10.69 -2.20 -5.18
N VAL A 229 -9.95 -2.21 -6.28
CA VAL A 229 -9.92 -3.30 -7.28
C VAL A 229 -8.48 -3.61 -7.66
N ASN A 230 -8.03 -4.83 -7.43
CA ASN A 230 -6.65 -5.28 -7.69
C ASN A 230 -5.58 -4.34 -7.09
N GLY A 231 -5.91 -3.70 -5.94
CA GLY A 231 -5.05 -2.74 -5.26
C GLY A 231 -5.02 -1.34 -5.86
N TYR A 232 -5.91 -1.04 -6.78
CA TYR A 232 -6.16 0.30 -7.31
C TYR A 232 -7.40 0.88 -6.64
N HIS A 233 -7.31 2.15 -6.26
CA HIS A 233 -8.34 2.82 -5.47
C HIS A 233 -9.05 3.87 -6.32
N SER A 234 -10.38 3.94 -6.19
CA SER A 234 -11.12 5.16 -6.53
C SER A 234 -11.17 6.09 -5.33
N ASP A 235 -11.48 7.33 -5.58
CA ASP A 235 -11.60 8.41 -4.60
C ASP A 235 -12.65 9.40 -5.12
N ILE A 236 -13.75 9.53 -4.40
CA ILE A 236 -14.92 10.34 -4.79
C ILE A 236 -15.38 11.14 -3.58
N THR A 237 -15.52 12.43 -3.76
CA THR A 237 -16.16 13.33 -2.80
C THR A 237 -17.35 14.02 -3.45
#